data_b42358d84e93caeabea76b2d1fc936d8
#
_entry.id   b42358d84e93caeabea76b2d1fc936d8
#
_cell.length_a   1.000
_cell.length_b   1.000
_cell.length_c   1.000
_cell.angle_alpha   90.00
_cell.angle_beta   90.00
_cell.angle_gamma   90.00
#
_symmetry.space_group_name_H-M   'P 1'
#
loop_
_entity.id
_entity.type
_entity.pdbx_description
1 polymer ?
#
loop_
_entity_poly.entity_id
_entity_poly.type
_entity_poly.pdbx_seq_one_letter_code
_entity_poly.pdbx_strand_id
1 'polypeptide(L)'
;AVRTEKPQAVAEAPAGTTCDRLVSLSDLYATLADYFGVALADDCAEDSVSNLPLWRNPSADAVREDAVQQSIDGSLTIRSGKWKLAMCPGSGGWSYPKPGVDDTSLLPAFQLFDMEKDVRETHNVIEAYPDVARELRDRLTKYVLDGRSTPGTPQANTGAPVWKTVKWLEEQAL
;
A
#
# COMPACT_ATOMS: atom_id res chain seq x y z
N ALA A 1 8.28 40.04 4.15
CA ALA A 1 9.39 39.46 3.41
C ALA A 1 9.57 38.03 3.96
N VAL A 2 9.09 37.04 3.21
CA VAL A 2 9.32 35.62 3.52
C VAL A 2 10.80 35.35 3.19
N ARG A 3 11.58 35.10 4.19
CA ARG A 3 12.98 34.68 4.04
C ARG A 3 12.95 33.23 3.61
N THR A 4 13.06 32.96 2.33
CA THR A 4 13.33 31.62 1.82
C THR A 4 14.76 31.28 2.18
N GLU A 5 14.96 30.61 3.32
CA GLU A 5 16.23 29.91 3.54
C GLU A 5 16.39 28.90 2.40
N LYS A 6 17.55 28.90 1.75
CA LYS A 6 17.86 27.88 0.75
C LYS A 6 17.68 26.53 1.43
N PRO A 7 17.03 25.55 0.78
CA PRO A 7 16.95 24.20 1.32
C PRO A 7 18.37 23.78 1.69
N GLN A 8 18.53 23.30 2.92
CA GLN A 8 19.81 22.75 3.37
C GLN A 8 20.15 21.64 2.39
N ALA A 9 21.33 21.70 1.77
CA ALA A 9 21.74 20.72 0.78
C ALA A 9 21.47 19.32 1.33
N VAL A 10 20.52 18.62 0.72
CA VAL A 10 20.25 17.24 1.08
C VAL A 10 21.53 16.50 0.84
N ALA A 11 22.06 15.81 1.86
CA ALA A 11 23.11 14.85 1.64
C ALA A 11 22.60 13.92 0.53
N GLU A 12 23.27 13.96 -0.62
CA GLU A 12 22.86 13.19 -1.81
C GLU A 12 22.70 11.73 -1.39
N ALA A 13 21.63 11.09 -1.87
CA ALA A 13 21.47 9.65 -1.67
C ALA A 13 22.76 8.96 -2.11
N PRO A 14 23.40 8.13 -1.25
CA PRO A 14 24.70 7.57 -1.56
C PRO A 14 24.61 6.74 -2.85
N ALA A 15 25.37 7.12 -3.87
CA ALA A 15 25.34 6.42 -5.15
C ALA A 15 25.73 4.95 -4.99
N GLY A 16 25.05 4.06 -5.72
CA GLY A 16 25.33 2.61 -5.71
C GLY A 16 24.84 1.87 -4.47
N THR A 17 24.01 2.50 -3.63
CA THR A 17 23.39 1.85 -2.47
C THR A 17 21.99 1.32 -2.80
N THR A 18 21.54 0.34 -2.02
CA THR A 18 20.19 -0.22 -2.06
C THR A 18 19.48 -0.04 -0.72
N CYS A 19 18.17 0.02 -0.75
CA CYS A 19 17.33 0.07 0.45
C CYS A 19 16.24 -0.99 0.31
N ASP A 20 16.16 -1.91 1.28
CA ASP A 20 15.17 -3.01 1.29
C ASP A 20 13.90 -2.66 2.07
N ARG A 21 13.73 -1.39 2.47
CA ARG A 21 12.54 -0.92 3.17
C ARG A 21 11.35 -0.83 2.23
N LEU A 22 10.17 -1.09 2.77
CA LEU A 22 8.92 -0.94 2.03
C LEU A 22 8.69 0.54 1.70
N VAL A 23 8.45 0.82 0.43
CA VAL A 23 8.12 2.14 -0.09
C VAL A 23 6.99 2.04 -1.11
N SER A 24 6.29 3.15 -1.36
CA SER A 24 5.26 3.26 -2.40
C SER A 24 5.52 4.46 -3.30
N LEU A 25 5.03 4.43 -4.54
CA LEU A 25 5.09 5.60 -5.41
C LEU A 25 4.23 6.76 -4.87
N SER A 26 3.17 6.49 -4.12
CA SER A 26 2.38 7.51 -3.43
C SER A 26 3.23 8.33 -2.45
N ASP A 27 4.31 7.76 -1.92
CA ASP A 27 5.20 8.39 -0.96
C ASP A 27 6.01 9.56 -1.55
N LEU A 28 6.09 9.67 -2.87
CA LEU A 28 6.79 10.78 -3.52
C LEU A 28 6.16 12.13 -3.16
N TYR A 29 4.86 12.19 -2.95
CA TYR A 29 4.19 13.45 -2.61
C TYR A 29 4.68 13.99 -1.26
N ALA A 30 4.59 13.21 -0.18
CA ALA A 30 5.08 13.61 1.13
C ALA A 30 6.60 13.77 1.14
N THR A 31 7.34 12.94 0.40
CA THR A 31 8.80 13.05 0.29
C THR A 31 9.24 14.37 -0.33
N LEU A 32 8.59 14.80 -1.42
CA LEU A 32 8.91 16.07 -2.06
C LEU A 32 8.48 17.27 -1.20
N ALA A 33 7.33 17.19 -0.53
CA ALA A 33 6.91 18.22 0.41
C ALA A 33 7.93 18.39 1.53
N ASP A 34 8.38 17.29 2.15
CA ASP A 34 9.40 17.27 3.18
C ASP A 34 10.76 17.79 2.65
N TYR A 35 11.14 17.38 1.44
CA TYR A 35 12.37 17.85 0.79
C TYR A 35 12.38 19.38 0.59
N PHE A 36 11.25 19.96 0.22
CA PHE A 36 11.13 21.41 0.01
C PHE A 36 10.71 22.17 1.28
N GLY A 37 10.56 21.50 2.42
CA GLY A 37 10.14 22.12 3.66
C GLY A 37 8.71 22.65 3.66
N VAL A 38 7.82 21.99 2.89
CA VAL A 38 6.40 22.31 2.80
C VAL A 38 5.64 21.44 3.79
N ALA A 39 4.97 22.06 4.76
CA ALA A 39 4.07 21.34 5.66
C ALA A 39 2.79 20.95 4.92
N LEU A 40 2.41 19.67 5.02
CA LEU A 40 1.14 19.16 4.48
C LEU A 40 0.04 19.32 5.53
N ALA A 41 -1.17 19.65 5.07
CA ALA A 41 -2.36 19.60 5.90
C ALA A 41 -2.76 18.13 6.16
N ASP A 42 -3.52 17.87 7.23
CA ASP A 42 -3.90 16.51 7.62
C ASP A 42 -4.85 15.83 6.61
N ASP A 43 -5.57 16.61 5.83
CA ASP A 43 -6.44 16.19 4.73
C ASP A 43 -5.73 16.20 3.36
N CYS A 44 -4.41 16.06 3.35
CA CYS A 44 -3.60 16.09 2.15
C CYS A 44 -2.60 14.93 2.14
N ALA A 45 -2.56 14.17 1.05
CA ALA A 45 -1.64 13.03 0.88
C ALA A 45 -1.83 11.92 1.94
N GLU A 46 -3.06 11.52 2.21
CA GLU A 46 -3.51 10.65 3.28
C GLU A 46 -2.88 9.23 3.23
N ASP A 47 -2.32 8.85 2.08
CA ASP A 47 -1.64 7.57 1.86
C ASP A 47 -0.13 7.71 1.65
N SER A 48 0.42 8.91 1.86
CA SER A 48 1.81 9.25 1.55
C SER A 48 2.64 9.41 2.81
N VAL A 49 3.82 8.79 2.84
CA VAL A 49 4.81 8.92 3.91
C VAL A 49 6.12 9.42 3.31
N SER A 50 6.81 10.34 3.99
CA SER A 50 8.11 10.81 3.50
C SER A 50 9.18 9.71 3.55
N ASN A 51 9.74 9.40 2.39
CA ASN A 51 10.90 8.52 2.26
C ASN A 51 12.24 9.28 2.40
N LEU A 52 12.22 10.56 2.74
CA LEU A 52 13.43 11.37 2.85
C LEU A 52 14.46 10.80 3.85
N PRO A 53 14.07 10.23 5.00
CA PRO A 53 15.00 9.54 5.90
C PRO A 53 15.74 8.38 5.20
N LEU A 54 15.04 7.59 4.38
CA LEU A 54 15.62 6.47 3.63
C LEU A 54 16.52 6.94 2.49
N TRP A 55 16.20 8.06 1.84
CA TRP A 55 17.07 8.64 0.82
C TRP A 55 18.39 9.12 1.40
N ARG A 56 18.36 9.67 2.62
CA ARG A 56 19.58 10.13 3.32
C ARG A 56 20.40 8.99 3.91
N ASN A 57 19.73 7.95 4.39
CA ASN A 57 20.33 6.76 4.96
C ASN A 57 19.53 5.50 4.60
N PRO A 58 19.95 4.72 3.58
CA PRO A 58 19.26 3.49 3.18
C PRO A 58 19.10 2.44 4.29
N SER A 59 19.89 2.53 5.35
CA SER A 59 19.81 1.64 6.53
C SER A 59 18.97 2.21 7.66
N ALA A 60 18.31 3.35 7.48
CA ALA A 60 17.41 3.92 8.49
C ALA A 60 16.22 2.98 8.77
N ASP A 61 15.54 3.23 9.89
CA ASP A 61 14.33 2.51 10.23
C ASP A 61 13.25 2.68 9.16
N ALA A 62 12.37 1.69 9.06
CA ALA A 62 11.25 1.74 8.12
C ALA A 62 10.35 2.94 8.43
N VAL A 63 9.97 3.67 7.40
CA VAL A 63 9.07 4.83 7.49
C VAL A 63 7.60 4.43 7.45
N ARG A 64 7.32 3.19 7.05
CA ARG A 64 5.97 2.59 7.03
C ARG A 64 6.03 1.10 7.32
N GLU A 65 4.97 0.56 7.90
CA GLU A 65 4.83 -0.87 8.17
C GLU A 65 4.21 -1.62 6.99
N ASP A 66 3.33 -0.96 6.27
CA ASP A 66 2.59 -1.55 5.14
C ASP A 66 2.35 -0.54 4.02
N ALA A 67 1.95 -1.06 2.87
CA ALA A 67 1.56 -0.28 1.70
C ALA A 67 0.33 -0.89 1.04
N VAL A 68 -0.62 -0.02 0.67
CA VAL A 68 -1.81 -0.37 -0.11
C VAL A 68 -1.57 -0.01 -1.57
N GLN A 69 -1.98 -0.89 -2.46
CA GLN A 69 -1.92 -0.70 -3.91
C GLN A 69 -3.26 -1.06 -4.52
N GLN A 70 -3.61 -0.39 -5.60
CA GLN A 70 -4.81 -0.66 -6.38
C GLN A 70 -4.42 -1.14 -7.78
N SER A 71 -5.05 -2.20 -8.24
CA SER A 71 -4.87 -2.69 -9.59
C SER A 71 -5.81 -1.96 -10.58
N ILE A 72 -5.66 -2.26 -11.87
CA ILE A 72 -6.44 -1.60 -12.92
C ILE A 72 -7.93 -1.87 -12.86
N ASP A 73 -8.37 -3.01 -12.31
CA ASP A 73 -9.78 -3.34 -12.12
C ASP A 73 -10.36 -2.75 -10.82
N GLY A 74 -9.52 -2.06 -10.01
CA GLY A 74 -9.89 -1.46 -8.73
C GLY A 74 -9.70 -2.38 -7.53
N SER A 75 -9.23 -3.61 -7.71
CA SER A 75 -8.91 -4.52 -6.60
C SER A 75 -7.77 -3.97 -5.76
N LEU A 76 -7.90 -4.09 -4.45
CA LEU A 76 -6.89 -3.61 -3.51
C LEU A 76 -5.96 -4.74 -3.08
N THR A 77 -4.73 -4.37 -2.79
CA THR A 77 -3.77 -5.22 -2.11
C THR A 77 -3.15 -4.49 -0.93
N ILE A 78 -2.80 -5.23 0.11
CA ILE A 78 -1.98 -4.72 1.21
C ILE A 78 -0.73 -5.57 1.35
N ARG A 79 0.43 -4.93 1.44
CA ARG A 79 1.70 -5.56 1.79
C ARG A 79 2.14 -5.09 3.17
N SER A 80 2.48 -6.06 4.04
CA SER A 80 3.05 -5.80 5.35
C SER A 80 4.19 -6.80 5.61
N GLY A 81 5.38 -6.29 5.84
CA GLY A 81 6.58 -7.12 5.92
C GLY A 81 6.74 -8.02 4.69
N LYS A 82 6.81 -9.34 4.91
CA LYS A 82 6.89 -10.32 3.82
C LYS A 82 5.55 -10.72 3.23
N TRP A 83 4.44 -10.37 3.86
CA TRP A 83 3.10 -10.79 3.42
C TRP A 83 2.47 -9.80 2.45
N LYS A 84 1.83 -10.33 1.40
CA LYS A 84 0.99 -9.55 0.50
C LYS A 84 -0.38 -10.24 0.39
N LEU A 85 -1.43 -9.54 0.80
CA LEU A 85 -2.82 -9.96 0.62
C LEU A 85 -3.42 -9.24 -0.59
N ALA A 86 -3.95 -10.00 -1.55
CA ALA A 86 -4.69 -9.48 -2.70
C ALA A 86 -6.18 -9.80 -2.56
N MET A 87 -7.02 -8.77 -2.64
CA MET A 87 -8.47 -8.85 -2.47
C MET A 87 -9.19 -9.16 -3.78
N CYS A 88 -8.66 -10.13 -4.53
CA CYS A 88 -9.25 -10.61 -5.77
C CYS A 88 -8.85 -12.07 -6.05
N PRO A 89 -9.69 -12.83 -6.80
CA PRO A 89 -9.42 -14.24 -7.11
C PRO A 89 -8.41 -14.47 -8.23
N GLY A 90 -8.07 -13.45 -8.98
CA GLY A 90 -7.16 -13.54 -10.13
C GLY A 90 -6.07 -12.48 -10.08
N SER A 91 -5.59 -12.05 -11.24
CA SER A 91 -4.51 -11.07 -11.31
C SER A 91 -4.95 -9.65 -10.89
N GLY A 92 -6.25 -9.35 -10.83
CA GLY A 92 -6.77 -7.99 -10.67
C GLY A 92 -6.39 -7.03 -11.81
N GLY A 93 -5.71 -7.52 -12.85
CA GLY A 93 -5.11 -6.68 -13.88
C GLY A 93 -5.09 -7.33 -15.27
N TRP A 94 -3.98 -7.16 -15.95
CA TRP A 94 -3.80 -7.63 -17.34
C TRP A 94 -3.16 -9.01 -17.47
N SER A 95 -2.63 -9.55 -16.37
CA SER A 95 -2.07 -10.90 -16.32
C SER A 95 -3.17 -11.96 -16.19
N TYR A 96 -2.81 -13.21 -16.34
CA TYR A 96 -3.74 -14.34 -16.14
C TYR A 96 -3.78 -14.77 -14.66
N PRO A 97 -4.95 -15.23 -14.13
CA PRO A 97 -6.30 -15.13 -14.73
C PRO A 97 -6.77 -13.68 -14.84
N LYS A 98 -7.29 -13.30 -16.03
CA LYS A 98 -7.65 -11.93 -16.34
C LYS A 98 -9.09 -11.62 -15.90
N PRO A 99 -9.33 -10.56 -15.11
CA PRO A 99 -10.66 -10.19 -14.63
C PRO A 99 -11.65 -9.98 -15.77
N GLY A 100 -12.84 -10.60 -15.64
CA GLY A 100 -13.93 -10.48 -16.62
C GLY A 100 -13.71 -11.20 -17.96
N VAL A 101 -12.60 -11.93 -18.12
CA VAL A 101 -12.27 -12.73 -19.32
C VAL A 101 -12.15 -14.20 -18.96
N ASP A 102 -11.33 -14.51 -17.96
CA ASP A 102 -11.11 -15.89 -17.51
C ASP A 102 -12.09 -16.26 -16.40
N ASP A 103 -12.46 -17.55 -16.35
CA ASP A 103 -13.28 -18.06 -15.26
C ASP A 103 -12.46 -18.16 -13.98
N THR A 104 -12.80 -17.35 -12.99
CA THR A 104 -12.19 -17.34 -11.67
C THR A 104 -13.08 -17.92 -10.57
N SER A 105 -14.22 -18.54 -10.95
CA SER A 105 -15.23 -19.02 -9.98
C SER A 105 -14.74 -20.13 -9.05
N LEU A 106 -13.72 -20.86 -9.47
CA LEU A 106 -13.09 -21.94 -8.69
C LEU A 106 -11.84 -21.49 -7.92
N LEU A 107 -11.43 -20.23 -8.07
CA LEU A 107 -10.29 -19.70 -7.35
C LEU A 107 -10.71 -19.14 -5.99
N PRO A 108 -9.85 -19.18 -4.97
CA PRO A 108 -10.10 -18.48 -3.72
C PRO A 108 -10.40 -17.00 -3.98
N ALA A 109 -11.37 -16.43 -3.26
CA ALA A 109 -11.77 -15.03 -3.42
C ALA A 109 -10.62 -14.05 -3.15
N PHE A 110 -9.68 -14.46 -2.29
CA PHE A 110 -8.50 -13.69 -1.91
C PHE A 110 -7.23 -14.51 -2.03
N GLN A 111 -6.09 -13.85 -2.10
CA GLN A 111 -4.80 -14.53 -2.24
C GLN A 111 -3.80 -13.93 -1.25
N LEU A 112 -3.06 -14.81 -0.57
CA LEU A 112 -1.97 -14.42 0.33
C LEU A 112 -0.65 -14.98 -0.22
N PHE A 113 0.37 -14.14 -0.28
CA PHE A 113 1.70 -14.50 -0.77
C PHE A 113 2.79 -14.19 0.26
N ASP A 114 3.77 -15.09 0.38
CA ASP A 114 5.02 -14.87 1.12
C ASP A 114 6.07 -14.31 0.15
N MET A 115 6.21 -13.00 0.12
CA MET A 115 7.05 -12.29 -0.84
C MET A 115 8.56 -12.50 -0.64
N GLU A 116 9.00 -13.08 0.48
CA GLU A 116 10.40 -13.48 0.67
C GLU A 116 10.69 -14.80 -0.05
N LYS A 117 9.71 -15.70 -0.13
CA LYS A 117 9.85 -17.03 -0.72
C LYS A 117 9.33 -17.10 -2.15
N ASP A 118 8.33 -16.29 -2.46
CA ASP A 118 7.61 -16.31 -3.72
C ASP A 118 7.37 -14.89 -4.26
N VAL A 119 8.45 -14.25 -4.69
CA VAL A 119 8.39 -12.90 -5.30
C VAL A 119 7.55 -12.85 -6.59
N ARG A 120 7.26 -14.01 -7.19
CA ARG A 120 6.46 -14.12 -8.41
C ARG A 120 4.98 -14.35 -8.15
N GLU A 121 4.59 -14.49 -6.88
CA GLU A 121 3.18 -14.67 -6.50
C GLU A 121 2.53 -15.88 -7.17
N THR A 122 3.25 -17.01 -7.21
CA THR A 122 2.83 -18.24 -7.89
C THR A 122 2.08 -19.21 -6.97
N HIS A 123 2.18 -19.04 -5.65
CA HIS A 123 1.60 -19.94 -4.66
C HIS A 123 0.75 -19.18 -3.66
N ASN A 124 -0.57 -19.27 -3.81
CA ASN A 124 -1.50 -18.74 -2.83
C ASN A 124 -1.44 -19.59 -1.55
N VAL A 125 -1.00 -19.01 -0.45
CA VAL A 125 -0.84 -19.69 0.85
C VAL A 125 -1.92 -19.30 1.86
N ILE A 126 -3.04 -18.71 1.42
CA ILE A 126 -4.10 -18.20 2.30
C ILE A 126 -4.68 -19.26 3.23
N GLU A 127 -4.84 -20.50 2.75
CA GLU A 127 -5.35 -21.60 3.56
C GLU A 127 -4.37 -22.04 4.66
N ALA A 128 -3.07 -21.87 4.42
CA ALA A 128 -2.02 -22.20 5.39
C ALA A 128 -1.84 -21.13 6.47
N TYR A 129 -2.24 -19.87 6.18
CA TYR A 129 -2.05 -18.72 7.06
C TYR A 129 -3.32 -17.85 7.16
N PRO A 130 -4.47 -18.43 7.57
CA PRO A 130 -5.75 -17.71 7.61
C PRO A 130 -5.75 -16.54 8.61
N ASP A 131 -5.02 -16.65 9.71
CA ASP A 131 -4.95 -15.58 10.71
C ASP A 131 -4.20 -14.35 10.18
N VAL A 132 -3.12 -14.57 9.41
CA VAL A 132 -2.39 -13.49 8.74
C VAL A 132 -3.28 -12.80 7.71
N ALA A 133 -4.00 -13.58 6.91
CA ALA A 133 -4.93 -13.04 5.93
C ALA A 133 -6.03 -12.19 6.58
N ARG A 134 -6.57 -12.65 7.70
CA ARG A 134 -7.58 -11.92 8.48
C ARG A 134 -7.02 -10.60 9.02
N GLU A 135 -5.85 -10.63 9.65
CA GLU A 135 -5.20 -9.43 10.19
C GLU A 135 -4.98 -8.37 9.09
N LEU A 136 -4.44 -8.77 7.93
CA LEU A 136 -4.19 -7.85 6.82
C LEU A 136 -5.49 -7.32 6.21
N ARG A 137 -6.53 -8.16 6.09
CA ARG A 137 -7.85 -7.73 5.64
C ARG A 137 -8.44 -6.69 6.61
N ASP A 138 -8.38 -6.94 7.91
CA ASP A 138 -8.95 -6.05 8.92
C ASP A 138 -8.21 -4.70 8.92
N ARG A 139 -6.91 -4.70 8.74
CA ARG A 139 -6.08 -3.50 8.58
C ARG A 139 -6.46 -2.73 7.31
N LEU A 140 -6.58 -3.43 6.18
CA LEU A 140 -7.01 -2.82 4.92
C LEU A 140 -8.44 -2.27 5.01
N THR A 141 -9.34 -3.00 5.67
CA THR A 141 -10.71 -2.55 5.97
C THR A 141 -10.69 -1.22 6.71
N LYS A 142 -9.88 -1.13 7.75
CA LYS A 142 -9.72 0.11 8.51
C LYS A 142 -9.28 1.28 7.63
N TYR A 143 -8.29 1.07 6.76
CA TYR A 143 -7.80 2.13 5.85
C TYR A 143 -8.85 2.60 4.87
N VAL A 144 -9.64 1.66 4.31
CA VAL A 144 -10.74 2.01 3.40
C VAL A 144 -11.82 2.81 4.13
N LEU A 145 -12.17 2.43 5.37
CA LEU A 145 -13.19 3.12 6.16
C LEU A 145 -12.71 4.48 6.68
N ASP A 146 -11.43 4.56 7.06
CA ASP A 146 -10.82 5.82 7.53
C ASP A 146 -10.51 6.78 6.37
N GLY A 147 -10.55 6.31 5.11
CA GLY A 147 -10.18 7.10 3.94
C GLY A 147 -8.69 7.50 3.92
N ARG A 148 -7.84 6.75 4.65
CA ARG A 148 -6.40 6.97 4.73
C ARG A 148 -5.67 5.75 5.27
N SER A 149 -4.42 5.56 4.85
CA SER A 149 -3.51 4.51 5.33
C SER A 149 -2.37 5.03 6.23
N THR A 150 -2.35 6.33 6.54
CA THR A 150 -1.38 6.97 7.41
C THR A 150 -2.03 7.49 8.70
N PRO A 151 -1.28 7.75 9.78
CA PRO A 151 -1.83 8.37 10.97
C PRO A 151 -2.44 9.75 10.68
N GLY A 152 -3.59 10.07 11.30
CA GLY A 152 -4.26 11.35 11.18
C GLY A 152 -5.77 11.23 11.35
N THR A 153 -6.50 12.31 11.09
CA THR A 153 -7.96 12.35 11.18
C THR A 153 -8.59 11.59 10.03
N PRO A 154 -9.52 10.65 10.27
CA PRO A 154 -10.22 9.96 9.20
C PRO A 154 -10.88 10.93 8.21
N GLN A 155 -10.75 10.61 6.92
CA GLN A 155 -11.29 11.40 5.82
C GLN A 155 -12.52 10.71 5.23
N ALA A 156 -13.52 11.51 4.86
CA ALA A 156 -14.72 10.97 4.23
C ALA A 156 -14.43 10.55 2.78
N ASN A 157 -14.79 9.31 2.43
CA ASN A 157 -14.79 8.90 1.04
C ASN A 157 -15.84 9.68 0.23
N THR A 158 -15.45 10.14 -0.96
CA THR A 158 -16.30 10.99 -1.82
C THR A 158 -17.16 10.21 -2.80
N GLY A 159 -17.11 8.91 -2.79
CA GLY A 159 -17.88 8.02 -3.68
C GLY A 159 -18.96 7.24 -2.96
N ALA A 160 -19.44 6.17 -3.60
CA ALA A 160 -20.26 5.19 -2.92
C ALA A 160 -19.44 4.55 -1.78
N PRO A 161 -20.05 4.32 -0.59
CA PRO A 161 -19.33 3.75 0.55
C PRO A 161 -18.79 2.34 0.26
N VAL A 162 -19.46 1.60 -0.63
CA VAL A 162 -19.02 0.30 -1.12
C VAL A 162 -19.08 0.30 -2.64
N TRP A 163 -17.96 -0.01 -3.28
CA TRP A 163 -17.87 -0.20 -4.74
C TRP A 163 -17.50 -1.65 -5.07
N LYS A 164 -17.60 -2.01 -6.35
CA LYS A 164 -17.53 -3.42 -6.79
C LYS A 164 -16.37 -4.22 -6.18
N THR A 165 -15.18 -3.63 -6.08
CA THR A 165 -13.96 -4.34 -5.65
C THR A 165 -13.71 -4.30 -4.15
N VAL A 166 -14.56 -3.61 -3.37
CA VAL A 166 -14.53 -3.61 -1.89
C VAL A 166 -15.79 -4.19 -1.27
N LYS A 167 -16.57 -5.00 -2.00
CA LYS A 167 -17.77 -5.69 -1.49
C LYS A 167 -17.48 -6.58 -0.28
N TRP A 168 -16.27 -7.05 -0.14
CA TRP A 168 -15.81 -7.79 1.03
C TRP A 168 -15.93 -7.01 2.35
N LEU A 169 -16.13 -5.68 2.30
CA LEU A 169 -16.46 -4.89 3.49
C LEU A 169 -17.82 -5.27 4.09
N GLU A 170 -18.75 -5.77 3.27
CA GLU A 170 -20.07 -6.22 3.68
C GLU A 170 -20.09 -7.69 4.11
N GLU A 171 -19.07 -8.44 3.71
CA GLU A 171 -18.93 -9.88 3.96
C GLU A 171 -18.11 -10.09 5.23
N GLN A 172 -18.76 -10.46 6.34
CA GLN A 172 -18.11 -10.67 7.64
C GLN A 172 -17.29 -11.97 7.75
N ALA A 173 -17.11 -12.74 6.67
CA ALA A 173 -16.52 -14.06 6.72
C ALA A 173 -15.26 -14.19 5.86
N LEU A 174 -14.12 -14.42 6.51
CA LEU A 174 -13.08 -15.33 6.09
C LEU A 174 -13.16 -16.59 6.93
#